data_5c0807515591ae4c493bf98e03f9dc96
#
_entry.id   5c0807515591ae4c493bf98e03f9dc96
#
_cell.length_a   1.000
_cell.length_b   1.000
_cell.length_c   1.000
_cell.angle_alpha   90.00
_cell.angle_beta   90.00
_cell.angle_gamma   90.00
#
_symmetry.space_group_name_H-M   'P 1'
#
loop_
_entity.id
_entity.type
_entity.pdbx_description
1 polymer ?
#
loop_
_entity_poly.entity_id
_entity_poly.type
_entity_poly.pdbx_seq_one_letter_code
_entity_poly.pdbx_strand_id
1 'polypeptide(L)'
;MNKLLQELKINETYTKPPKIKKEFSKVKDNIPLKADFNFMADLLELPQTKKGFQYLLVVVDLATDEFDIEPLKTKESKTVLKAMMKMFKRKHIKKPYASIRTDGGPEFQDEFAKYCYENSILHKVGISGRHQQMANVERLNRELGRLFNGYMNAIEEETGRTFREWVEIVPKVRKMLNEYRKKPEGNPFTDIYEAPDVSIQPKYKEGDIVYRISEKPLDALGRKQPTQNFRAGDYRWDMTPRKIVKVVRYSGKVPIRYILENLSNVAYAENELKPAKEKEAMYQVQSVKAKRTVNGVKELLIKWKGYKKPTWENYKEIKKTIPQIDSY
;
A
#
# COMPACT_ATOMS: atom_id res chain seq x y z
N MET A 1 -27.77 -23.19 -10.24
CA MET A 1 -26.58 -22.33 -10.24
C MET A 1 -25.28 -23.13 -10.06
N ASN A 2 -25.08 -23.86 -8.96
CA ASN A 2 -23.83 -24.60 -8.70
C ASN A 2 -23.46 -25.62 -9.79
N LYS A 3 -24.44 -26.34 -10.36
CA LYS A 3 -24.20 -27.29 -11.45
C LYS A 3 -23.66 -26.58 -12.72
N LEU A 4 -24.28 -25.45 -13.08
CA LEU A 4 -23.81 -24.62 -14.20
C LEU A 4 -22.38 -24.08 -13.98
N LEU A 5 -22.08 -23.60 -12.78
CA LEU A 5 -20.75 -23.10 -12.46
C LEU A 5 -19.68 -24.20 -12.52
N GLN A 6 -20.03 -25.43 -12.13
CA GLN A 6 -19.15 -26.59 -12.25
C GLN A 6 -18.92 -26.97 -13.72
N GLU A 7 -19.98 -27.03 -14.52
CA GLU A 7 -19.90 -27.34 -15.96
C GLU A 7 -19.04 -26.31 -16.71
N LEU A 8 -19.21 -25.02 -16.37
CA LEU A 8 -18.43 -23.92 -16.96
C LEU A 8 -17.03 -23.78 -16.34
N LYS A 9 -16.69 -24.57 -15.31
CA LYS A 9 -15.40 -24.51 -14.57
C LYS A 9 -15.07 -23.14 -13.99
N ILE A 10 -16.10 -22.35 -13.62
CA ILE A 10 -15.95 -20.99 -13.09
C ILE A 10 -16.32 -20.84 -11.61
N ASN A 11 -16.52 -21.94 -10.89
CA ASN A 11 -16.92 -21.93 -9.47
C ASN A 11 -16.01 -21.02 -8.61
N GLU A 12 -14.70 -21.12 -8.84
CA GLU A 12 -13.70 -20.43 -8.02
C GLU A 12 -13.63 -18.92 -8.35
N THR A 13 -13.90 -18.57 -9.60
CA THR A 13 -13.78 -17.18 -10.08
C THR A 13 -15.06 -16.39 -9.92
N TYR A 14 -16.19 -17.06 -9.84
CA TYR A 14 -17.50 -16.42 -9.75
C TYR A 14 -17.77 -15.84 -8.35
N THR A 15 -17.11 -16.34 -7.31
CA THR A 15 -17.32 -15.91 -5.93
C THR A 15 -16.78 -14.50 -5.70
N LYS A 16 -17.66 -13.57 -5.37
CA LYS A 16 -17.23 -12.22 -4.93
C LYS A 16 -16.65 -12.31 -3.51
N PRO A 17 -15.54 -11.59 -3.23
CA PRO A 17 -15.07 -11.50 -1.86
C PRO A 17 -16.14 -10.83 -0.98
N PRO A 18 -16.27 -11.23 0.28
CA PRO A 18 -17.20 -10.59 1.20
C PRO A 18 -16.85 -9.11 1.37
N LYS A 19 -17.87 -8.27 1.58
CA LYS A 19 -17.63 -6.87 1.93
C LYS A 19 -16.85 -6.80 3.23
N ILE A 20 -15.78 -6.00 3.24
CA ILE A 20 -15.01 -5.73 4.46
C ILE A 20 -15.91 -4.98 5.43
N LYS A 21 -16.12 -5.52 6.63
CA LYS A 21 -16.85 -4.82 7.68
C LYS A 21 -16.08 -3.54 8.05
N LYS A 22 -16.80 -2.44 8.28
CA LYS A 22 -16.21 -1.14 8.67
C LYS A 22 -15.30 -1.23 9.91
N GLU A 23 -15.55 -2.19 10.78
CA GLU A 23 -14.76 -2.46 11.98
C GLU A 23 -13.30 -2.86 11.65
N PHE A 24 -13.08 -3.57 10.53
CA PHE A 24 -11.74 -3.94 10.07
C PHE A 24 -10.95 -2.75 9.50
N SER A 25 -11.64 -1.72 9.01
CA SER A 25 -10.98 -0.49 8.54
C SER A 25 -10.54 0.44 9.69
N LYS A 26 -11.00 0.17 10.92
CA LYS A 26 -10.65 0.93 12.13
C LYS A 26 -9.47 0.34 12.89
N VAL A 27 -8.68 -0.55 12.31
CA VAL A 27 -7.43 -0.97 12.94
C VAL A 27 -6.56 0.27 13.10
N LYS A 28 -6.55 0.79 14.31
CA LYS A 28 -5.55 1.78 14.70
C LYS A 28 -4.21 1.06 14.58
N ASP A 29 -3.31 1.56 13.76
CA ASP A 29 -1.91 1.19 13.93
C ASP A 29 -1.57 1.47 15.40
N ASN A 30 -0.79 0.62 16.06
CA ASN A 30 -0.23 0.91 17.38
C ASN A 30 0.80 2.04 17.23
N ILE A 31 0.31 3.22 16.92
CA ILE A 31 1.11 4.42 16.76
C ILE A 31 1.14 5.06 18.14
N PRO A 32 2.32 5.21 18.74
CA PRO A 32 2.45 6.00 19.97
C PRO A 32 1.82 7.38 19.72
N LEU A 33 0.91 7.78 20.60
CA LEU A 33 0.24 9.08 20.55
C LEU A 33 1.18 10.21 21.02
N LYS A 34 2.47 10.10 20.70
CA LYS A 34 3.52 11.07 21.01
C LYS A 34 3.83 11.89 19.76
N ALA A 35 3.83 13.21 19.92
CA ALA A 35 4.22 14.13 18.84
C ALA A 35 5.60 13.80 18.27
N ASP A 36 5.76 14.07 16.99
CA ASP A 36 6.99 13.85 16.25
C ASP A 36 7.49 12.39 16.24
N PHE A 37 6.61 11.40 16.43
CA PHE A 37 7.03 10.01 16.47
C PHE A 37 6.91 9.32 15.09
N ASN A 38 5.74 9.38 14.46
CA ASN A 38 5.48 8.76 13.15
C ASN A 38 4.84 9.75 12.20
N PHE A 39 5.44 9.92 11.04
CA PHE A 39 4.94 10.82 10.00
C PHE A 39 4.42 10.08 8.77
N MET A 40 3.57 10.76 8.02
CA MET A 40 3.28 10.46 6.61
C MET A 40 3.68 11.66 5.75
N ALA A 41 4.24 11.37 4.58
CA ALA A 41 4.59 12.40 3.60
C ALA A 41 4.10 12.00 2.21
N ASP A 42 3.70 13.01 1.43
CA ASP A 42 3.22 12.85 0.07
C ASP A 42 3.39 14.14 -0.72
N LEU A 43 3.36 14.08 -2.04
CA LEU A 43 3.38 15.24 -2.93
C LEU A 43 1.98 15.50 -3.49
N LEU A 44 1.47 16.69 -3.25
CA LEU A 44 0.27 17.22 -3.90
C LEU A 44 0.69 18.00 -5.15
N GLU A 45 0.20 17.58 -6.32
CA GLU A 45 0.38 18.32 -7.57
C GLU A 45 -0.69 19.39 -7.70
N LEU A 46 -0.27 20.62 -8.01
CA LEU A 46 -1.10 21.81 -8.20
C LEU A 46 -0.78 22.47 -9.56
N PRO A 47 -1.64 23.34 -10.07
CA PRO A 47 -1.34 24.07 -11.29
C PRO A 47 -0.03 24.83 -11.19
N GLN A 48 0.80 24.77 -12.25
CA GLN A 48 2.10 25.43 -12.26
C GLN A 48 1.96 26.96 -12.19
N THR A 49 2.67 27.55 -11.24
CA THR A 49 2.75 29.01 -11.10
C THR A 49 3.69 29.62 -12.14
N LYS A 50 3.63 30.96 -12.35
CA LYS A 50 4.58 31.68 -13.21
C LYS A 50 6.03 31.50 -12.78
N LYS A 51 6.28 31.30 -11.48
CA LYS A 51 7.62 31.05 -10.91
C LYS A 51 8.05 29.58 -11.01
N GLY A 52 7.24 28.71 -11.61
CA GLY A 52 7.56 27.30 -11.85
C GLY A 52 7.26 26.36 -10.67
N PHE A 53 6.56 26.79 -9.63
CA PHE A 53 6.12 25.89 -8.56
C PHE A 53 4.92 25.08 -9.05
N GLN A 54 4.97 23.76 -8.86
CA GLN A 54 3.93 22.82 -9.30
C GLN A 54 3.60 21.79 -8.23
N TYR A 55 4.51 21.51 -7.30
CA TYR A 55 4.32 20.49 -6.28
C TYR A 55 4.29 21.13 -4.89
N LEU A 56 3.56 20.50 -3.99
CA LEU A 56 3.52 20.84 -2.58
C LEU A 56 3.90 19.59 -1.78
N LEU A 57 5.05 19.60 -1.12
CA LEU A 57 5.38 18.55 -0.16
C LEU A 57 4.49 18.72 1.06
N VAL A 58 3.82 17.65 1.45
CA VAL A 58 2.93 17.59 2.60
C VAL A 58 3.46 16.55 3.58
N VAL A 59 3.71 16.94 4.82
CA VAL A 59 4.16 16.04 5.90
C VAL A 59 3.23 16.22 7.09
N VAL A 60 2.68 15.12 7.60
CA VAL A 60 1.73 15.12 8.72
C VAL A 60 2.20 14.22 9.85
N ASP A 61 2.10 14.70 11.07
CA ASP A 61 2.28 13.92 12.30
C ASP A 61 1.01 13.11 12.59
N LEU A 62 1.16 11.79 12.70
CA LEU A 62 0.02 10.89 12.92
C LEU A 62 -0.58 10.98 14.31
N ALA A 63 0.17 11.45 15.30
CA ALA A 63 -0.30 11.60 16.67
C ALA A 63 -1.16 12.85 16.84
N THR A 64 -0.66 13.99 16.39
CA THR A 64 -1.26 15.31 16.65
C THR A 64 -2.09 15.85 15.50
N ASP A 65 -2.04 15.25 14.31
CA ASP A 65 -2.55 15.80 13.05
C ASP A 65 -1.91 17.16 12.67
N GLU A 66 -0.86 17.61 13.38
CA GLU A 66 -0.07 18.75 12.95
C GLU A 66 0.67 18.41 11.65
N PHE A 67 0.82 19.39 10.80
CA PHE A 67 1.45 19.19 9.50
C PHE A 67 2.30 20.38 9.09
N ASP A 68 3.19 20.17 8.15
CA ASP A 68 3.87 21.25 7.44
C ASP A 68 3.80 21.01 5.93
N ILE A 69 3.90 22.10 5.18
CA ILE A 69 3.83 22.10 3.72
C ILE A 69 4.90 23.01 3.13
N GLU A 70 5.53 22.56 2.04
CA GLU A 70 6.54 23.34 1.34
C GLU A 70 6.34 23.28 -0.18
N PRO A 71 6.24 24.41 -0.90
CA PRO A 71 6.13 24.43 -2.35
C PRO A 71 7.44 24.03 -3.03
N LEU A 72 7.35 23.24 -4.10
CA LEU A 72 8.47 22.74 -4.87
C LEU A 72 8.27 22.99 -6.36
N LYS A 73 9.38 23.18 -7.07
CA LYS A 73 9.40 23.29 -8.55
C LYS A 73 9.59 21.94 -9.23
N THR A 74 10.36 21.06 -8.61
CA THR A 74 10.64 19.71 -9.09
C THR A 74 10.37 18.69 -8.00
N LYS A 75 10.14 17.44 -8.38
CA LYS A 75 9.94 16.32 -7.47
C LYS A 75 11.18 15.43 -7.33
N GLU A 76 12.36 15.98 -7.57
CA GLU A 76 13.62 15.26 -7.34
C GLU A 76 13.84 14.98 -5.86
N SER A 77 14.35 13.78 -5.53
CA SER A 77 14.58 13.32 -4.15
C SER A 77 15.37 14.35 -3.32
N LYS A 78 16.43 14.92 -3.89
CA LYS A 78 17.26 15.97 -3.26
C LYS A 78 16.46 17.23 -2.93
N THR A 79 15.53 17.64 -3.81
CA THR A 79 14.68 18.82 -3.61
C THR A 79 13.65 18.55 -2.52
N VAL A 80 13.03 17.37 -2.52
CA VAL A 80 12.09 16.92 -1.48
C VAL A 80 12.78 16.85 -0.11
N LEU A 81 13.97 16.28 -0.03
CA LEU A 81 14.75 16.23 1.20
C LEU A 81 15.07 17.63 1.75
N LYS A 82 15.53 18.56 0.90
CA LYS A 82 15.80 19.95 1.31
C LYS A 82 14.56 20.64 1.88
N ALA A 83 13.41 20.43 1.25
CA ALA A 83 12.14 20.96 1.72
C ALA A 83 11.74 20.38 3.07
N MET A 84 11.88 19.07 3.26
CA MET A 84 11.63 18.40 4.54
C MET A 84 12.53 18.93 5.65
N MET A 85 13.82 19.11 5.37
CA MET A 85 14.77 19.70 6.33
C MET A 85 14.41 21.14 6.71
N LYS A 86 13.86 21.92 5.77
CA LYS A 86 13.35 23.27 6.05
C LYS A 86 12.12 23.23 6.95
N MET A 87 11.22 22.25 6.75
CA MET A 87 10.05 22.06 7.61
C MET A 87 10.45 21.75 9.05
N PHE A 88 11.43 20.85 9.28
CA PHE A 88 11.91 20.49 10.63
C PHE A 88 12.52 21.66 11.43
N LYS A 89 12.89 22.76 10.75
CA LYS A 89 13.34 23.99 11.40
C LYS A 89 12.19 24.90 11.86
N ARG A 90 10.95 24.59 11.45
CA ARG A 90 9.75 25.32 11.83
C ARG A 90 9.15 24.77 13.12
N LYS A 91 8.04 25.37 13.57
CA LYS A 91 7.45 25.04 14.87
C LYS A 91 6.45 23.88 14.83
N HIS A 92 5.89 23.55 13.65
CA HIS A 92 4.75 22.63 13.55
C HIS A 92 5.15 21.14 13.68
N ILE A 93 6.24 20.74 13.04
CA ILE A 93 6.77 19.39 13.09
C ILE A 93 8.28 19.43 13.29
N LYS A 94 8.82 18.44 13.99
CA LYS A 94 10.26 18.23 14.17
C LYS A 94 10.73 17.00 13.39
N LYS A 95 11.99 16.65 13.49
CA LYS A 95 12.50 15.39 12.94
C LYS A 95 11.79 14.21 13.62
N PRO A 96 11.20 13.25 12.85
CA PRO A 96 10.50 12.12 13.46
C PRO A 96 11.45 11.19 14.22
N TYR A 97 10.99 10.70 15.35
CA TYR A 97 11.77 9.77 16.18
C TYR A 97 11.82 8.36 15.60
N ALA A 98 10.71 7.86 15.04
CA ALA A 98 10.61 6.46 14.66
C ALA A 98 10.48 6.23 13.17
N SER A 99 9.49 6.82 12.51
CA SER A 99 9.26 6.49 11.10
C SER A 99 8.64 7.61 10.28
N ILE A 100 8.88 7.54 8.99
CA ILE A 100 8.15 8.29 7.99
C ILE A 100 7.60 7.33 6.94
N ARG A 101 6.31 7.45 6.61
CA ARG A 101 5.67 6.66 5.58
C ARG A 101 5.42 7.53 4.36
N THR A 102 5.78 7.01 3.19
CA THR A 102 5.55 7.64 1.89
C THR A 102 4.90 6.64 0.94
N ASP A 103 4.48 7.07 -0.21
CA ASP A 103 4.24 6.16 -1.33
C ASP A 103 5.56 5.64 -1.92
N GLY A 104 5.48 4.83 -2.98
CA GLY A 104 6.66 4.26 -3.68
C GLY A 104 7.25 5.17 -4.75
N GLY A 105 6.95 6.46 -4.74
CA GLY A 105 7.43 7.41 -5.73
C GLY A 105 8.96 7.59 -5.72
N PRO A 106 9.59 7.89 -6.89
CA PRO A 106 11.03 8.08 -6.98
C PRO A 106 11.52 9.27 -6.14
N GLU A 107 10.67 10.24 -5.87
CA GLU A 107 10.94 11.42 -5.04
C GLU A 107 11.31 11.08 -3.59
N PHE A 108 10.90 9.92 -3.11
CA PHE A 108 11.19 9.42 -1.76
C PHE A 108 12.24 8.30 -1.75
N GLN A 109 12.93 8.08 -2.85
CA GLN A 109 14.06 7.15 -2.96
C GLN A 109 15.39 7.90 -2.80
N ASP A 110 16.50 7.29 -3.18
CA ASP A 110 17.83 7.86 -3.26
C ASP A 110 18.21 8.69 -2.00
N GLU A 111 18.45 9.98 -2.15
CA GLU A 111 18.90 10.88 -1.07
C GLU A 111 17.92 10.94 0.09
N PHE A 112 16.61 10.89 -0.18
CA PHE A 112 15.61 10.89 0.88
C PHE A 112 15.68 9.59 1.71
N ALA A 113 15.72 8.44 1.05
CA ALA A 113 15.83 7.14 1.72
C ALA A 113 17.16 7.01 2.47
N LYS A 114 18.26 7.48 1.86
CA LYS A 114 19.59 7.53 2.47
C LYS A 114 19.57 8.38 3.75
N TYR A 115 19.01 9.57 3.70
CA TYR A 115 18.86 10.43 4.88
C TYR A 115 18.07 9.75 6.00
N CYS A 116 16.98 9.07 5.69
CA CYS A 116 16.19 8.32 6.68
C CYS A 116 17.06 7.24 7.34
N TYR A 117 17.78 6.47 6.55
CA TYR A 117 18.68 5.43 7.05
C TYR A 117 19.79 5.98 7.97
N GLU A 118 20.51 7.01 7.53
CA GLU A 118 21.60 7.65 8.29
C GLU A 118 21.14 8.30 9.59
N ASN A 119 19.86 8.67 9.67
CA ASN A 119 19.25 9.29 10.85
C ASN A 119 18.41 8.34 11.70
N SER A 120 18.49 7.03 11.47
CA SER A 120 17.73 6.00 12.18
C SER A 120 16.21 6.20 12.11
N ILE A 121 15.71 6.78 11.01
CA ILE A 121 14.29 6.94 10.72
C ILE A 121 13.84 5.76 9.85
N LEU A 122 12.90 4.96 10.31
CA LEU A 122 12.36 3.86 9.51
C LEU A 122 11.53 4.40 8.34
N HIS A 123 12.04 4.33 7.14
CA HIS A 123 11.30 4.69 5.93
C HIS A 123 10.35 3.55 5.54
N LYS A 124 9.04 3.78 5.69
CA LYS A 124 7.98 2.84 5.36
C LYS A 124 7.37 3.21 4.02
N VAL A 125 7.63 2.40 3.00
CA VAL A 125 7.06 2.62 1.67
C VAL A 125 5.67 1.98 1.59
N GLY A 126 4.67 2.76 1.24
CA GLY A 126 3.31 2.30 1.00
C GLY A 126 3.24 1.34 -0.19
N ILE A 127 2.39 0.32 -0.09
CA ILE A 127 2.23 -0.67 -1.15
C ILE A 127 1.21 -0.13 -2.16
N SER A 128 1.61 -0.12 -3.42
CA SER A 128 0.74 0.29 -4.52
C SER A 128 -0.59 -0.45 -4.50
N GLY A 129 -1.71 0.31 -4.48
CA GLY A 129 -3.06 -0.23 -4.42
C GLY A 129 -3.66 -0.31 -3.01
N ARG A 130 -2.88 -0.12 -1.93
CA ARG A 130 -3.40 -0.08 -0.56
C ARG A 130 -3.53 1.36 -0.05
N HIS A 131 -4.48 2.10 -0.62
CA HIS A 131 -4.77 3.50 -0.26
C HIS A 131 -5.01 3.73 1.24
N GLN A 132 -5.52 2.74 1.97
CA GLN A 132 -5.73 2.85 3.42
C GLN A 132 -4.45 3.14 4.21
N GLN A 133 -3.27 2.75 3.69
CA GLN A 133 -1.99 2.99 4.35
C GLN A 133 -1.55 4.45 4.34
N MET A 134 -2.08 5.24 3.39
CA MET A 134 -1.77 6.66 3.20
C MET A 134 -2.98 7.57 3.49
N ALA A 135 -4.06 7.02 4.03
CA ALA A 135 -5.35 7.71 4.17
C ALA A 135 -5.29 9.06 4.92
N ASN A 136 -4.39 9.21 5.90
CA ASN A 136 -4.27 10.45 6.66
C ASN A 136 -3.72 11.59 5.80
N VAL A 137 -2.61 11.34 5.09
CA VAL A 137 -2.02 12.35 4.20
C VAL A 137 -2.89 12.59 2.96
N GLU A 138 -3.51 11.55 2.40
CA GLU A 138 -4.47 11.68 1.28
C GLU A 138 -5.69 12.55 1.65
N ARG A 139 -6.19 12.39 2.88
CA ARG A 139 -7.27 13.24 3.41
C ARG A 139 -6.84 14.70 3.51
N LEU A 140 -5.64 14.94 4.04
CA LEU A 140 -5.06 16.28 4.12
C LEU A 140 -4.82 16.89 2.72
N ASN A 141 -4.27 16.11 1.79
CA ASN A 141 -4.07 16.55 0.40
C ASN A 141 -5.38 16.96 -0.28
N ARG A 142 -6.45 16.22 -0.03
CA ARG A 142 -7.79 16.57 -0.55
C ARG A 142 -8.29 17.89 0.02
N GLU A 143 -8.06 18.14 1.29
CA GLU A 143 -8.45 19.39 1.96
C GLU A 143 -7.62 20.57 1.43
N LEU A 144 -6.29 20.41 1.35
CA LEU A 144 -5.39 21.41 0.79
C LEU A 144 -5.71 21.69 -0.69
N GLY A 145 -5.97 20.67 -1.49
CA GLY A 145 -6.37 20.82 -2.89
C GLY A 145 -7.65 21.66 -3.04
N ARG A 146 -8.64 21.43 -2.18
CA ARG A 146 -9.85 22.26 -2.16
C ARG A 146 -9.58 23.73 -1.80
N LEU A 147 -8.71 23.97 -0.82
CA LEU A 147 -8.36 25.34 -0.38
C LEU A 147 -7.60 26.08 -1.47
N PHE A 148 -6.56 25.47 -2.05
CA PHE A 148 -5.74 26.13 -3.08
C PHE A 148 -6.53 26.34 -4.38
N ASN A 149 -7.26 25.31 -4.85
CA ASN A 149 -8.08 25.44 -6.05
C ASN A 149 -9.24 26.43 -5.84
N GLY A 150 -9.89 26.39 -4.67
CA GLY A 150 -10.93 27.36 -4.31
C GLY A 150 -10.44 28.79 -4.31
N TYR A 151 -9.24 29.03 -3.76
CA TYR A 151 -8.60 30.34 -3.79
C TYR A 151 -8.31 30.83 -5.22
N MET A 152 -7.73 29.97 -6.05
CA MET A 152 -7.45 30.32 -7.46
C MET A 152 -8.72 30.63 -8.22
N ASN A 153 -9.74 29.77 -8.08
CA ASN A 153 -11.03 29.94 -8.76
C ASN A 153 -11.74 31.25 -8.33
N ALA A 154 -11.72 31.59 -7.04
CA ALA A 154 -12.34 32.81 -6.56
C ALA A 154 -11.71 34.07 -7.18
N ILE A 155 -10.38 34.11 -7.31
CA ILE A 155 -9.70 35.21 -7.98
C ILE A 155 -9.98 35.24 -9.48
N GLU A 156 -10.07 34.07 -10.12
CA GLU A 156 -10.43 33.96 -11.54
C GLU A 156 -11.85 34.48 -11.80
N GLU A 157 -12.80 34.14 -10.92
CA GLU A 157 -14.17 34.65 -10.99
C GLU A 157 -14.23 36.19 -10.84
N GLU A 158 -13.47 36.72 -9.87
CA GLU A 158 -13.44 38.17 -9.60
C GLU A 158 -12.75 38.95 -10.73
N THR A 159 -11.66 38.44 -11.28
CA THR A 159 -10.79 39.19 -12.22
C THR A 159 -11.06 38.87 -13.68
N GLY A 160 -11.75 37.78 -13.98
CA GLY A 160 -11.94 37.28 -15.35
C GLY A 160 -10.63 36.81 -16.01
N ARG A 161 -9.57 36.58 -15.25
CA ARG A 161 -8.24 36.19 -15.75
C ARG A 161 -7.72 34.95 -15.05
N THR A 162 -6.99 34.10 -15.78
CA THR A 162 -6.34 32.94 -15.22
C THR A 162 -5.37 33.30 -14.09
N PHE A 163 -5.54 32.67 -12.93
CA PHE A 163 -4.71 32.87 -11.76
C PHE A 163 -4.18 31.53 -11.20
N ARG A 164 -2.86 31.42 -11.03
CA ARG A 164 -2.20 30.17 -10.55
C ARG A 164 -1.18 30.41 -9.43
N GLU A 165 -1.21 31.57 -8.77
CA GLU A 165 -0.22 31.98 -7.78
C GLU A 165 -0.60 31.52 -6.35
N TRP A 166 -0.88 30.23 -6.19
CA TRP A 166 -1.27 29.62 -4.91
C TRP A 166 -0.18 29.64 -3.83
N VAL A 167 1.09 29.80 -4.20
CA VAL A 167 2.23 29.80 -3.25
C VAL A 167 2.11 30.93 -2.22
N GLU A 168 1.51 32.03 -2.59
CA GLU A 168 1.39 33.22 -1.72
C GLU A 168 0.59 32.94 -0.44
N ILE A 169 -0.41 32.06 -0.52
CA ILE A 169 -1.26 31.72 0.63
C ILE A 169 -0.75 30.53 1.45
N VAL A 170 0.33 29.85 1.03
CA VAL A 170 0.87 28.68 1.74
C VAL A 170 1.14 28.96 3.24
N PRO A 171 1.78 30.06 3.64
CA PRO A 171 2.01 30.35 5.06
C PRO A 171 0.72 30.52 5.85
N LYS A 172 -0.30 31.18 5.26
CA LYS A 172 -1.60 31.41 5.87
C LYS A 172 -2.36 30.10 6.04
N VAL A 173 -2.43 29.28 4.98
CA VAL A 173 -3.10 27.97 5.01
C VAL A 173 -2.44 27.06 6.05
N ARG A 174 -1.11 26.97 6.06
CA ARG A 174 -0.36 26.18 7.04
C ARG A 174 -0.71 26.57 8.48
N LYS A 175 -0.71 27.89 8.80
CA LYS A 175 -1.00 28.36 10.14
C LYS A 175 -2.43 28.04 10.55
N MET A 176 -3.41 28.51 9.76
CA MET A 176 -4.83 28.43 10.15
C MET A 176 -5.34 26.98 10.16
N LEU A 177 -4.91 26.17 9.19
CA LEU A 177 -5.36 24.78 9.12
C LEU A 177 -4.74 23.93 10.22
N ASN A 178 -3.50 24.21 10.66
CA ASN A 178 -2.92 23.55 11.84
C ASN A 178 -3.69 23.93 13.13
N GLU A 179 -4.04 25.18 13.31
CA GLU A 179 -4.85 25.62 14.46
C GLU A 179 -6.19 24.87 14.54
N TYR A 180 -6.81 24.62 13.38
CA TYR A 180 -8.08 23.88 13.29
C TYR A 180 -7.90 22.37 13.50
N ARG A 181 -6.81 21.75 13.00
CA ARG A 181 -6.63 20.31 12.95
C ARG A 181 -5.93 19.72 14.18
N LYS A 182 -5.12 20.51 14.87
CA LYS A 182 -4.28 20.04 15.97
C LYS A 182 -5.09 19.29 17.01
N LYS A 183 -4.68 18.06 17.30
CA LYS A 183 -5.22 17.22 18.37
C LYS A 183 -4.27 17.28 19.60
N PRO A 184 -4.82 17.18 20.82
CA PRO A 184 -3.98 17.00 21.99
C PRO A 184 -3.20 15.69 21.87
N GLU A 185 -1.99 15.67 22.40
CA GLU A 185 -1.24 14.42 22.57
C GLU A 185 -2.02 13.49 23.50
N GLY A 186 -2.14 12.23 23.09
CA GLY A 186 -2.66 11.18 23.96
C GLY A 186 -1.60 10.69 24.92
N ASN A 187 -2.03 10.00 25.99
CA ASN A 187 -1.08 9.35 26.88
C ASN A 187 -0.43 8.15 26.14
N PRO A 188 0.88 8.19 25.84
CA PRO A 188 1.54 7.16 25.04
C PRO A 188 1.58 5.79 25.73
N PHE A 189 1.26 5.72 27.03
CA PHE A 189 1.39 4.49 27.82
C PHE A 189 0.07 3.74 28.04
N THR A 190 -1.10 4.36 27.82
CA THR A 190 -2.39 3.72 28.08
C THR A 190 -2.88 2.84 26.94
N ASP A 191 -2.47 3.08 25.70
CA ASP A 191 -2.96 2.37 24.52
C ASP A 191 -2.02 1.26 24.00
N ILE A 192 -0.81 1.13 24.56
CA ILE A 192 0.26 0.29 23.98
C ILE A 192 0.32 -1.11 24.60
N TYR A 193 -0.24 -1.33 25.78
CA TYR A 193 0.00 -2.53 26.58
C TYR A 193 -1.23 -3.39 26.91
N GLU A 194 -2.35 -3.22 26.20
CA GLU A 194 -3.39 -4.25 26.29
C GLU A 194 -2.85 -5.55 25.70
N ALA A 195 -2.86 -6.62 26.48
CA ALA A 195 -2.51 -7.93 25.99
C ALA A 195 -3.44 -8.32 24.82
N PRO A 196 -2.95 -9.07 23.83
CA PRO A 196 -3.83 -9.59 22.77
C PRO A 196 -4.99 -10.39 23.37
N ASP A 197 -6.20 -10.18 22.85
CA ASP A 197 -7.34 -11.00 23.25
C ASP A 197 -7.17 -12.42 22.71
N VAL A 198 -6.74 -13.34 23.60
CA VAL A 198 -6.48 -14.74 23.26
C VAL A 198 -7.74 -15.54 22.98
N SER A 199 -8.93 -15.01 23.33
CA SER A 199 -10.21 -15.65 22.99
C SER A 199 -10.51 -15.61 21.49
N ILE A 200 -9.93 -14.65 20.76
CA ILE A 200 -10.05 -14.55 19.31
C ILE A 200 -9.20 -15.63 18.67
N GLN A 201 -9.82 -16.67 18.13
CA GLN A 201 -9.11 -17.75 17.45
C GLN A 201 -8.83 -17.42 15.99
N PRO A 202 -7.64 -17.73 15.46
CA PRO A 202 -7.32 -17.53 14.06
C PRO A 202 -8.07 -18.57 13.21
N LYS A 203 -8.62 -18.13 12.10
CA LYS A 203 -9.25 -19.04 11.10
C LYS A 203 -8.23 -19.85 10.31
N TYR A 204 -7.07 -19.29 10.10
CA TYR A 204 -5.97 -19.90 9.37
C TYR A 204 -4.76 -20.08 10.29
N LYS A 205 -3.93 -21.10 9.97
CA LYS A 205 -2.69 -21.44 10.67
C LYS A 205 -1.48 -21.05 9.83
N GLU A 206 -0.32 -20.93 10.48
CA GLU A 206 0.94 -20.87 9.76
C GLU A 206 1.13 -22.18 8.97
N GLY A 207 1.51 -22.04 7.72
CA GLY A 207 1.59 -23.14 6.78
C GLY A 207 0.39 -23.31 5.85
N ASP A 208 -0.78 -22.79 6.19
CA ASP A 208 -1.96 -22.84 5.32
C ASP A 208 -1.71 -22.10 4.02
N ILE A 209 -2.28 -22.64 2.94
CA ILE A 209 -2.19 -22.05 1.59
C ILE A 209 -3.49 -21.33 1.28
N VAL A 210 -3.35 -20.05 0.90
CA VAL A 210 -4.48 -19.16 0.68
C VAL A 210 -4.29 -18.31 -0.58
N TYR A 211 -5.42 -17.90 -1.17
CA TYR A 211 -5.48 -16.82 -2.13
C TYR A 211 -5.75 -15.52 -1.39
N ARG A 212 -5.11 -14.45 -1.78
CA ARG A 212 -5.41 -13.11 -1.29
C ARG A 212 -6.40 -12.39 -2.20
N ILE A 213 -7.13 -11.43 -1.64
CA ILE A 213 -7.98 -10.54 -2.43
C ILE A 213 -7.13 -9.74 -3.43
N SER A 214 -7.63 -9.58 -4.65
CA SER A 214 -7.02 -8.70 -5.64
C SER A 214 -7.53 -7.26 -5.46
N GLU A 215 -6.63 -6.30 -5.41
CA GLU A 215 -6.96 -4.89 -5.22
C GLU A 215 -7.40 -4.20 -6.52
N LYS A 216 -6.98 -4.74 -7.65
CA LYS A 216 -7.32 -4.26 -8.99
C LYS A 216 -7.78 -5.41 -9.86
N PRO A 217 -8.66 -5.15 -10.85
CA PRO A 217 -9.06 -6.20 -11.78
C PRO A 217 -7.85 -6.67 -12.59
N LEU A 218 -7.69 -7.99 -12.62
CA LEU A 218 -6.68 -8.67 -13.41
C LEU A 218 -7.39 -9.53 -14.45
N ASP A 219 -6.78 -9.68 -15.63
CA ASP A 219 -7.24 -10.69 -16.59
C ASP A 219 -6.85 -12.11 -16.14
N ALA A 220 -7.30 -13.12 -16.86
CA ALA A 220 -7.01 -14.52 -16.57
C ALA A 220 -5.49 -14.85 -16.60
N LEU A 221 -4.68 -14.00 -17.22
CA LEU A 221 -3.22 -14.12 -17.26
C LEU A 221 -2.53 -13.30 -16.18
N GLY A 222 -3.31 -12.63 -15.29
CA GLY A 222 -2.81 -11.79 -14.22
C GLY A 222 -2.27 -10.44 -14.68
N ARG A 223 -2.61 -9.99 -15.87
CA ARG A 223 -2.24 -8.65 -16.35
C ARG A 223 -3.27 -7.63 -15.88
N LYS A 224 -2.81 -6.42 -15.63
CA LYS A 224 -3.69 -5.31 -15.23
C LYS A 224 -4.68 -5.00 -16.35
N GLN A 225 -5.97 -4.91 -16.00
CA GLN A 225 -6.97 -4.43 -16.95
C GLN A 225 -6.90 -2.90 -17.08
N PRO A 226 -7.27 -2.34 -18.24
CA PRO A 226 -7.29 -0.88 -18.46
C PRO A 226 -8.24 -0.16 -17.49
N THR A 227 -9.34 -0.80 -17.11
CA THR A 227 -10.31 -0.27 -16.16
C THR A 227 -9.81 -0.48 -14.74
N GLN A 228 -9.81 0.58 -13.91
CA GLN A 228 -9.43 0.47 -12.51
C GLN A 228 -10.53 -0.14 -11.61
N ASN A 229 -11.76 -0.24 -12.11
CA ASN A 229 -12.91 -0.74 -11.37
C ASN A 229 -13.25 -2.18 -11.78
N PHE A 230 -13.59 -2.99 -10.79
CA PHE A 230 -14.05 -4.35 -11.00
C PHE A 230 -15.42 -4.37 -11.69
N ARG A 231 -15.52 -5.12 -12.77
CA ARG A 231 -16.78 -5.47 -13.43
C ARG A 231 -17.39 -6.73 -12.81
N ALA A 232 -18.66 -6.97 -13.11
CA ALA A 232 -19.27 -8.27 -12.79
C ALA A 232 -18.53 -9.39 -13.55
N GLY A 233 -18.09 -10.42 -12.83
CA GLY A 233 -17.34 -11.54 -13.41
C GLY A 233 -15.82 -11.39 -13.41
N ASP A 234 -15.26 -10.23 -13.07
CA ASP A 234 -13.81 -10.08 -12.93
C ASP A 234 -13.27 -10.93 -11.77
N TYR A 235 -12.04 -11.43 -11.93
CA TYR A 235 -11.35 -12.17 -10.88
C TYR A 235 -11.18 -11.30 -9.63
N ARG A 236 -11.61 -11.81 -8.49
CA ARG A 236 -11.56 -11.13 -7.18
C ARG A 236 -10.37 -11.56 -6.32
N TRP A 237 -9.81 -12.71 -6.64
CA TRP A 237 -8.71 -13.31 -5.91
C TRP A 237 -7.45 -13.33 -6.78
N ASP A 238 -6.30 -13.08 -6.15
CA ASP A 238 -5.01 -13.27 -6.82
C ASP A 238 -4.89 -14.74 -7.24
N MET A 239 -4.47 -14.98 -8.45
CA MET A 239 -4.37 -16.34 -8.99
C MET A 239 -3.18 -17.13 -8.44
N THR A 240 -2.29 -16.48 -7.68
CA THR A 240 -1.12 -17.11 -7.08
C THR A 240 -1.43 -17.49 -5.65
N PRO A 241 -1.53 -18.78 -5.32
CA PRO A 241 -1.67 -19.23 -3.93
C PRO A 241 -0.40 -18.91 -3.15
N ARG A 242 -0.54 -18.60 -1.87
CA ARG A 242 0.57 -18.23 -1.00
C ARG A 242 0.44 -18.89 0.35
N LYS A 243 1.59 -19.27 0.92
CA LYS A 243 1.67 -19.84 2.26
C LYS A 243 1.56 -18.73 3.31
N ILE A 244 0.81 -18.95 4.37
CA ILE A 244 0.82 -18.12 5.57
C ILE A 244 2.10 -18.40 6.32
N VAL A 245 2.94 -17.36 6.48
CA VAL A 245 4.23 -17.50 7.19
C VAL A 245 4.16 -16.99 8.62
N LYS A 246 3.15 -16.16 8.94
CA LYS A 246 2.97 -15.65 10.31
C LYS A 246 1.52 -15.26 10.57
N VAL A 247 1.02 -15.63 11.74
CA VAL A 247 -0.23 -15.17 12.32
C VAL A 247 0.09 -14.06 13.32
N VAL A 248 -0.44 -12.85 13.10
CA VAL A 248 -0.15 -11.67 13.92
C VAL A 248 -1.35 -11.32 14.77
N ARG A 249 -1.16 -11.28 16.07
CA ARG A 249 -2.12 -10.78 17.05
C ARG A 249 -1.68 -9.39 17.52
N TYR A 250 -2.62 -8.49 17.59
CA TYR A 250 -2.39 -7.15 18.13
C TYR A 250 -2.99 -7.04 19.53
N SER A 251 -2.59 -6.02 20.27
CA SER A 251 -3.17 -5.71 21.59
C SER A 251 -4.66 -5.43 21.51
N GLY A 252 -5.38 -5.80 22.54
CA GLY A 252 -6.83 -5.61 22.67
C GLY A 252 -7.64 -6.47 21.68
N LYS A 253 -8.85 -6.01 21.37
CA LYS A 253 -9.80 -6.70 20.47
C LYS A 253 -9.56 -6.42 18.98
N VAL A 254 -8.32 -6.26 18.58
CA VAL A 254 -7.97 -6.03 17.17
C VAL A 254 -8.02 -7.35 16.40
N PRO A 255 -8.64 -7.39 15.22
CA PRO A 255 -8.72 -8.60 14.42
C PRO A 255 -7.33 -9.14 14.04
N ILE A 256 -7.20 -10.45 14.06
CA ILE A 256 -5.98 -11.17 13.66
C ILE A 256 -5.61 -10.82 12.22
N ARG A 257 -4.32 -10.73 11.95
CA ARG A 257 -3.74 -10.51 10.63
C ARG A 257 -2.82 -11.66 10.24
N TYR A 258 -2.64 -11.81 8.94
CA TYR A 258 -1.86 -12.90 8.35
C TYR A 258 -0.81 -12.32 7.41
N ILE A 259 0.43 -12.76 7.58
CA ILE A 259 1.54 -12.41 6.68
C ILE A 259 1.75 -13.57 5.72
N LEU A 260 1.83 -13.25 4.44
CA LEU A 260 1.99 -14.23 3.38
C LEU A 260 3.43 -14.27 2.86
N GLU A 261 3.83 -15.44 2.40
CA GLU A 261 5.11 -15.65 1.75
C GLU A 261 5.34 -14.68 0.59
N ASN A 262 6.54 -14.11 0.51
CA ASN A 262 6.94 -13.07 -0.46
C ASN A 262 6.14 -11.76 -0.39
N LEU A 263 5.33 -11.56 0.66
CA LEU A 263 4.57 -10.34 0.93
C LEU A 263 4.71 -9.90 2.39
N SER A 264 5.92 -9.97 2.93
CA SER A 264 6.22 -9.70 4.35
C SER A 264 5.87 -8.28 4.82
N ASN A 265 5.72 -7.33 3.89
CA ASN A 265 5.38 -5.94 4.21
C ASN A 265 3.86 -5.71 4.35
N VAL A 266 3.05 -6.74 4.15
CA VAL A 266 1.59 -6.63 4.17
C VAL A 266 1.01 -7.65 5.13
N ALA A 267 0.12 -7.18 6.01
CA ALA A 267 -0.70 -8.03 6.86
C ALA A 267 -2.15 -8.04 6.34
N TYR A 268 -2.67 -9.22 6.07
CA TYR A 268 -4.01 -9.43 5.53
C TYR A 268 -5.01 -9.73 6.63
N ALA A 269 -6.24 -9.22 6.48
CA ALA A 269 -7.37 -9.61 7.33
C ALA A 269 -7.90 -10.98 6.89
N GLU A 270 -8.65 -11.62 7.77
CA GLU A 270 -9.25 -12.94 7.51
C GLU A 270 -10.14 -12.96 6.27
N ASN A 271 -10.96 -11.93 6.09
CA ASN A 271 -11.87 -11.78 4.94
C ASN A 271 -11.15 -11.36 3.64
N GLU A 272 -9.88 -11.01 3.70
CA GLU A 272 -9.02 -10.75 2.54
C GLU A 272 -8.32 -12.02 2.04
N LEU A 273 -8.57 -13.15 2.71
CA LEU A 273 -7.99 -14.45 2.39
C LEU A 273 -9.08 -15.47 2.06
N LYS A 274 -8.79 -16.36 1.12
CA LYS A 274 -9.60 -17.50 0.73
C LYS A 274 -8.72 -18.76 0.80
N PRO A 275 -9.17 -19.86 1.45
CA PRO A 275 -8.37 -21.08 1.48
C PRO A 275 -8.19 -21.62 0.05
N ALA A 276 -6.97 -22.01 -0.28
CA ALA A 276 -6.69 -22.77 -1.48
C ALA A 276 -6.92 -24.26 -1.16
N LYS A 277 -7.60 -24.99 -2.07
CA LYS A 277 -7.70 -26.44 -1.94
C LYS A 277 -6.33 -27.05 -2.21
N GLU A 278 -5.98 -28.13 -1.52
CA GLU A 278 -4.68 -28.81 -1.67
C GLU A 278 -4.34 -29.15 -3.13
N LYS A 279 -5.35 -29.51 -3.93
CA LYS A 279 -5.18 -29.77 -5.39
C LYS A 279 -5.02 -28.50 -6.25
N GLU A 280 -5.33 -27.32 -5.71
CA GLU A 280 -5.26 -26.03 -6.41
C GLU A 280 -4.01 -25.22 -6.04
N ALA A 281 -3.24 -25.68 -5.06
CA ALA A 281 -1.90 -25.19 -4.74
C ALA A 281 -0.89 -25.44 -5.87
N MET A 282 -1.38 -25.64 -7.09
CA MET A 282 -0.54 -25.80 -8.27
C MET A 282 0.05 -24.46 -8.65
N TYR A 283 1.36 -24.37 -8.50
CA TYR A 283 2.14 -23.27 -8.97
C TYR A 283 1.86 -23.03 -10.46
N GLN A 284 1.40 -21.83 -10.81
CA GLN A 284 1.14 -21.49 -12.21
C GLN A 284 2.46 -21.23 -12.93
N VAL A 285 2.70 -21.91 -14.03
CA VAL A 285 3.86 -21.67 -14.88
C VAL A 285 3.72 -20.30 -15.55
N GLN A 286 4.72 -19.46 -15.37
CA GLN A 286 4.84 -18.20 -16.09
C GLN A 286 5.56 -18.39 -17.42
N SER A 287 6.65 -19.13 -17.42
CA SER A 287 7.43 -19.51 -18.61
C SER A 287 8.44 -20.60 -18.29
N VAL A 288 8.80 -21.39 -19.28
CA VAL A 288 9.97 -22.29 -19.24
C VAL A 288 11.19 -21.52 -19.72
N LYS A 289 12.19 -21.36 -18.84
CA LYS A 289 13.40 -20.56 -19.11
C LYS A 289 14.52 -21.35 -19.76
N ALA A 290 14.67 -22.61 -19.41
CA ALA A 290 15.71 -23.49 -19.92
C ALA A 290 15.29 -24.97 -19.81
N LYS A 291 15.96 -25.82 -20.57
CA LYS A 291 15.82 -27.29 -20.54
C LYS A 291 17.19 -27.89 -20.38
N ARG A 292 17.34 -28.94 -19.56
CA ARG A 292 18.59 -29.70 -19.42
C ARG A 292 18.30 -31.20 -19.22
N THR A 293 19.32 -31.99 -19.40
CA THR A 293 19.28 -33.42 -19.05
C THR A 293 20.42 -33.69 -18.07
N VAL A 294 20.09 -34.19 -16.89
CA VAL A 294 21.05 -34.53 -15.83
C VAL A 294 20.85 -35.99 -15.49
N ASN A 295 21.91 -36.79 -15.61
CA ASN A 295 21.85 -38.24 -15.34
C ASN A 295 20.71 -38.98 -16.07
N GLY A 296 20.45 -38.61 -17.34
CA GLY A 296 19.36 -39.18 -18.15
C GLY A 296 17.96 -38.64 -17.81
N VAL A 297 17.81 -37.76 -16.82
CA VAL A 297 16.53 -37.17 -16.44
C VAL A 297 16.41 -35.79 -17.08
N LYS A 298 15.33 -35.60 -17.87
CA LYS A 298 15.00 -34.29 -18.47
C LYS A 298 14.37 -33.38 -17.42
N GLU A 299 14.95 -32.20 -17.26
CA GLU A 299 14.48 -31.15 -16.35
C GLU A 299 14.17 -29.84 -17.09
N LEU A 300 13.19 -29.11 -16.56
CA LEU A 300 12.80 -27.79 -17.04
C LEU A 300 13.07 -26.76 -15.95
N LEU A 301 13.71 -25.65 -16.32
CA LEU A 301 13.81 -24.47 -15.45
C LEU A 301 12.54 -23.66 -15.58
N ILE A 302 11.66 -23.81 -14.59
CA ILE A 302 10.33 -23.19 -14.61
C ILE A 302 10.33 -21.91 -13.80
N LYS A 303 9.92 -20.82 -14.43
CA LYS A 303 9.56 -19.57 -13.75
C LYS A 303 8.08 -19.64 -13.37
N TRP A 304 7.87 -19.66 -12.07
CA TRP A 304 6.53 -19.69 -11.49
C TRP A 304 5.96 -18.29 -11.37
N LYS A 305 4.68 -18.15 -11.61
CA LYS A 305 3.98 -16.87 -11.50
C LYS A 305 3.98 -16.39 -10.05
N GLY A 306 4.44 -15.16 -9.83
CA GLY A 306 4.55 -14.57 -8.47
C GLY A 306 5.81 -14.94 -7.67
N TYR A 307 6.67 -15.82 -8.15
CA TYR A 307 7.92 -16.21 -7.49
C TYR A 307 9.13 -15.55 -8.17
N LYS A 308 10.09 -15.04 -7.36
CA LYS A 308 11.25 -14.32 -7.91
C LYS A 308 12.27 -15.24 -8.59
N LYS A 309 12.50 -16.45 -8.05
CA LYS A 309 13.50 -17.38 -8.55
C LYS A 309 12.83 -18.52 -9.31
N PRO A 310 13.34 -18.92 -10.50
CA PRO A 310 12.92 -20.13 -11.17
C PRO A 310 13.51 -21.36 -10.47
N THR A 311 12.86 -22.53 -10.63
CA THR A 311 13.31 -23.81 -10.09
C THR A 311 13.46 -24.85 -11.20
N TRP A 312 14.40 -25.80 -11.02
CA TRP A 312 14.53 -26.95 -11.91
C TRP A 312 13.57 -28.04 -11.47
N GLU A 313 12.72 -28.48 -12.39
CA GLU A 313 11.68 -29.47 -12.13
C GLU A 313 11.79 -30.63 -13.09
N ASN A 314 11.49 -31.85 -12.61
CA ASN A 314 11.48 -33.03 -13.45
C ASN A 314 10.37 -32.96 -14.51
N TYR A 315 10.74 -33.07 -15.77
CA TYR A 315 9.80 -32.95 -16.90
C TYR A 315 8.64 -33.95 -16.82
N LYS A 316 8.91 -35.21 -16.48
CA LYS A 316 7.87 -36.25 -16.39
C LYS A 316 6.84 -35.93 -15.29
N GLU A 317 7.31 -35.48 -14.13
CA GLU A 317 6.44 -35.10 -13.01
C GLU A 317 5.62 -33.86 -13.31
N ILE A 318 6.26 -32.86 -13.85
CA ILE A 318 5.58 -31.61 -14.24
C ILE A 318 4.54 -31.87 -15.34
N LYS A 319 4.84 -32.71 -16.32
CA LYS A 319 3.92 -33.01 -17.41
C LYS A 319 2.67 -33.80 -16.94
N LYS A 320 2.76 -34.57 -15.87
CA LYS A 320 1.59 -35.21 -15.24
C LYS A 320 0.64 -34.17 -14.65
N THR A 321 1.22 -33.12 -14.05
CA THR A 321 0.48 -32.09 -13.33
C THR A 321 0.02 -30.94 -14.28
N ILE A 322 0.85 -30.61 -15.25
CA ILE A 322 0.62 -29.56 -16.24
C ILE A 322 0.83 -30.13 -17.65
N PRO A 323 -0.19 -30.81 -18.23
CA PRO A 323 -0.05 -31.48 -19.53
C PRO A 323 0.41 -30.55 -20.66
N GLN A 324 0.04 -29.26 -20.59
CA GLN A 324 0.38 -28.23 -21.57
C GLN A 324 1.76 -27.56 -21.30
N ILE A 325 2.63 -28.14 -20.49
CA ILE A 325 3.94 -27.53 -20.12
C ILE A 325 4.81 -27.22 -21.35
N ASP A 326 4.63 -27.95 -22.44
CA ASP A 326 5.40 -27.75 -23.66
C ASP A 326 5.00 -26.48 -24.45
N SER A 327 3.86 -25.87 -24.12
CA SER A 327 3.37 -24.62 -24.74
C SER A 327 3.86 -23.34 -24.05
N TYR A 328 4.61 -23.49 -22.97
CA TYR A 328 5.22 -22.39 -22.24
C TYR A 328 6.70 -22.24 -22.67
#